data_59f51e259e945020b1a2c5f8c2aaffc7
#
_entry.id   59f51e259e945020b1a2c5f8c2aaffc7
#
_cell.length_a   1.000
_cell.length_b   1.000
_cell.length_c   1.000
_cell.angle_alpha   90.00
_cell.angle_beta   90.00
_cell.angle_gamma   90.00
#
_symmetry.space_group_name_H-M   'P 1'
#
loop_
_entity.id
_entity.type
_entity.pdbx_description
1 polymer ?
#
loop_
_entity_poly.entity_id
_entity_poly.type
_entity_poly.pdbx_seq_one_letter_code
_entity_poly.pdbx_strand_id
1 'polypeptide(L)'
;MSDSVAVRTSGLGKRFGSTWALRDCSLEIPAGSVTALVGPNGAGKTTLLRLVIGLSRPTAGTVEVLGRSPRADASVVLPRLGFVGQDHPLYRGLTVAEMFTLGRRLNAQWDDELARERAGRLGLDLGKKVGRLSGGQQAQVALTLALAKRPELLVLDEPVASLDPLARREFLNGVLEAVVETGMTVILSSHIVSELERVCDHLVTLVDSRTQLVGPIADIVASHRLLTGPRSDTAGVARIHHVIRASHTERQTTLLVRANGHVYDSCWEQHEVDLEEIVLAYLGYRPGTGTRRTREAVPS
;
A
#
# COMPACT_ATOMS: atom_id res chain seq x y z
N MET A 1 -4.74 -12.50 20.92
CA MET A 1 -3.64 -12.40 19.95
C MET A 1 -2.96 -11.07 20.23
N SER A 2 -1.65 -11.04 20.50
CA SER A 2 -0.93 -9.83 20.93
C SER A 2 -0.99 -8.81 19.77
N ASP A 3 -1.48 -7.59 20.05
CA ASP A 3 -1.48 -6.45 19.10
C ASP A 3 -0.04 -5.98 18.83
N SER A 4 0.76 -6.86 18.23
CA SER A 4 2.12 -6.51 17.87
C SER A 4 2.12 -5.64 16.59
N VAL A 5 2.85 -4.53 16.66
CA VAL A 5 2.98 -3.57 15.55
C VAL A 5 4.26 -3.89 14.77
N ALA A 6 4.13 -4.13 13.47
CA ALA A 6 5.28 -4.38 12.60
C ALA A 6 5.99 -3.08 12.18
N VAL A 7 5.21 -2.02 11.91
CA VAL A 7 5.77 -0.71 11.60
C VAL A 7 5.01 0.37 12.36
N ARG A 8 5.74 1.24 13.06
CA ARG A 8 5.20 2.41 13.73
C ARG A 8 5.93 3.66 13.26
N THR A 9 5.18 4.71 12.95
CA THR A 9 5.74 6.03 12.65
C THR A 9 5.09 7.08 13.54
N SER A 10 5.87 8.07 13.99
CA SER A 10 5.39 9.17 14.83
C SER A 10 5.92 10.49 14.29
N GLY A 11 5.01 11.34 13.80
CA GLY A 11 5.34 12.63 13.20
C GLY A 11 6.37 12.53 12.05
N LEU A 12 6.39 11.39 11.35
CA LEU A 12 7.42 11.09 10.37
C LEU A 12 7.39 12.08 9.21
N GLY A 13 8.54 12.70 8.94
CA GLY A 13 8.71 13.65 7.85
C GLY A 13 10.00 13.44 7.08
N LYS A 14 9.93 13.65 5.77
CA LYS A 14 11.08 13.66 4.86
C LYS A 14 11.00 14.83 3.92
N ARG A 15 12.07 15.62 3.89
CA ARG A 15 12.22 16.77 3.01
C ARG A 15 13.43 16.58 2.09
N PHE A 16 13.27 16.95 0.84
CA PHE A 16 14.34 17.04 -0.16
C PHE A 16 14.44 18.51 -0.61
N GLY A 17 15.54 19.17 -0.26
CA GLY A 17 15.67 20.61 -0.43
C GLY A 17 14.57 21.36 0.33
N SER A 18 13.74 22.13 -0.37
CA SER A 18 12.59 22.86 0.20
C SER A 18 11.28 22.05 0.21
N THR A 19 11.22 20.92 -0.51
CA THR A 19 9.98 20.18 -0.74
C THR A 19 9.82 19.03 0.25
N TRP A 20 8.67 18.97 0.93
CA TRP A 20 8.30 17.84 1.77
C TRP A 20 7.74 16.70 0.91
N ALA A 21 8.41 15.56 0.93
CA ALA A 21 7.90 14.32 0.35
C ALA A 21 6.99 13.54 1.31
N LEU A 22 7.22 13.71 2.63
CA LEU A 22 6.35 13.26 3.72
C LEU A 22 6.33 14.32 4.81
N ARG A 23 5.17 14.54 5.41
CA ARG A 23 4.99 15.53 6.45
C ARG A 23 4.02 15.03 7.51
N ASP A 24 4.52 14.91 8.75
CA ASP A 24 3.73 14.59 9.93
C ASP A 24 2.89 13.30 9.75
N CYS A 25 3.55 12.24 9.25
CA CYS A 25 2.92 10.95 9.04
C CYS A 25 3.05 10.10 10.31
N SER A 26 1.90 9.82 10.96
CA SER A 26 1.81 8.93 12.11
C SER A 26 0.88 7.79 11.75
N LEU A 27 1.37 6.55 11.78
CA LEU A 27 0.61 5.35 11.48
C LEU A 27 1.19 4.13 12.17
N GLU A 28 0.36 3.11 12.30
CA GLU A 28 0.75 1.78 12.74
C GLU A 28 0.30 0.76 11.71
N ILE A 29 1.17 -0.22 11.44
CA ILE A 29 0.87 -1.38 10.59
C ILE A 29 0.93 -2.60 11.51
N PRO A 30 -0.17 -3.33 11.66
CA PRO A 30 -0.21 -4.52 12.51
C PRO A 30 0.69 -5.63 11.97
N ALA A 31 1.29 -6.40 12.87
CA ALA A 31 2.03 -7.59 12.46
C ALA A 31 1.09 -8.66 11.91
N GLY A 32 1.54 -9.36 10.86
CA GLY A 32 0.76 -10.38 10.15
C GLY A 32 -0.28 -9.81 9.18
N SER A 33 -0.42 -8.47 9.06
CA SER A 33 -1.34 -7.86 8.10
C SER A 33 -0.74 -7.75 6.70
N VAL A 34 -1.62 -7.74 5.69
CA VAL A 34 -1.29 -7.35 4.32
C VAL A 34 -1.81 -5.94 4.09
N THR A 35 -0.93 -4.96 4.19
CA THR A 35 -1.29 -3.54 4.16
C THR A 35 -1.12 -2.94 2.76
N ALA A 36 -2.20 -2.40 2.23
CA ALA A 36 -2.19 -1.56 1.02
C ALA A 36 -1.70 -0.15 1.33
N LEU A 37 -0.68 0.33 0.61
CA LEU A 37 -0.24 1.72 0.64
C LEU A 37 -0.65 2.42 -0.65
N VAL A 38 -1.67 3.26 -0.59
CA VAL A 38 -2.31 3.88 -1.76
C VAL A 38 -2.11 5.38 -1.77
N GLY A 39 -2.01 5.97 -2.95
CA GLY A 39 -1.90 7.42 -3.14
C GLY A 39 -1.47 7.76 -4.55
N PRO A 40 -1.69 9.00 -5.00
CA PRO A 40 -1.27 9.45 -6.33
C PRO A 40 0.26 9.42 -6.48
N ASN A 41 0.72 9.55 -7.71
CA ASN A 41 2.15 9.71 -7.97
C ASN A 41 2.67 10.98 -7.26
N GLY A 42 3.81 10.85 -6.59
CA GLY A 42 4.38 11.94 -5.80
C GLY A 42 3.79 12.12 -4.39
N ALA A 43 2.81 11.32 -3.96
CA ALA A 43 2.23 11.40 -2.61
C ALA A 43 3.20 11.00 -1.48
N GLY A 44 4.33 10.37 -1.80
CA GLY A 44 5.34 9.99 -0.82
C GLY A 44 5.43 8.48 -0.53
N LYS A 45 4.69 7.61 -1.27
CA LYS A 45 4.68 6.15 -1.06
C LYS A 45 6.09 5.55 -1.01
N THR A 46 6.84 5.67 -2.10
CA THR A 46 8.24 5.20 -2.19
C THR A 46 9.13 5.83 -1.11
N THR A 47 8.89 7.10 -0.75
CA THR A 47 9.65 7.76 0.32
C THR A 47 9.37 7.11 1.67
N LEU A 48 8.10 6.83 2.00
CA LEU A 48 7.73 6.13 3.22
C LEU A 48 8.38 4.74 3.25
N LEU A 49 8.26 3.97 2.16
CA LEU A 49 8.86 2.63 2.08
C LEU A 49 10.39 2.67 2.25
N ARG A 50 11.08 3.64 1.64
CA ARG A 50 12.54 3.83 1.81
C ARG A 50 12.95 4.19 3.24
N LEU A 51 12.09 4.88 3.98
CA LEU A 51 12.30 5.15 5.41
C LEU A 51 12.10 3.88 6.24
N VAL A 52 11.05 3.11 5.95
CA VAL A 52 10.75 1.82 6.62
C VAL A 52 11.88 0.81 6.44
N ILE A 53 12.45 0.68 5.24
CA ILE A 53 13.57 -0.24 4.99
C ILE A 53 14.96 0.35 5.34
N GLY A 54 15.02 1.54 5.95
CA GLY A 54 16.25 2.18 6.41
C GLY A 54 17.15 2.78 5.32
N LEU A 55 16.72 2.79 4.04
CA LEU A 55 17.48 3.39 2.93
C LEU A 55 17.49 4.92 2.96
N SER A 56 16.58 5.54 3.69
CA SER A 56 16.54 6.99 3.85
C SER A 56 16.53 7.36 5.34
N ARG A 57 17.08 8.54 5.67
CA ARG A 57 17.01 9.10 7.02
C ARG A 57 15.82 10.04 7.13
N PRO A 58 14.99 9.95 8.18
CA PRO A 58 13.97 10.94 8.47
C PRO A 58 14.55 12.34 8.62
N THR A 59 13.78 13.36 8.20
CA THR A 59 14.07 14.78 8.49
C THR A 59 13.43 15.19 9.80
N ALA A 60 12.27 14.59 10.15
CA ALA A 60 11.54 14.80 11.37
C ALA A 60 10.84 13.50 11.80
N GLY A 61 10.50 13.39 13.07
CA GLY A 61 9.80 12.24 13.63
C GLY A 61 10.65 10.96 13.65
N THR A 62 9.97 9.84 13.90
CA THR A 62 10.59 8.52 14.07
C THR A 62 9.91 7.46 13.23
N VAL A 63 10.66 6.40 12.91
CA VAL A 63 10.16 5.16 12.31
C VAL A 63 10.76 3.98 13.07
N GLU A 64 9.89 3.07 13.46
CA GLU A 64 10.25 1.79 14.09
C GLU A 64 9.73 0.64 13.23
N VAL A 65 10.53 -0.39 13.07
CA VAL A 65 10.22 -1.59 12.31
C VAL A 65 10.58 -2.80 13.17
N LEU A 66 9.61 -3.67 13.40
CA LEU A 66 9.75 -4.82 14.29
C LEU A 66 10.30 -4.42 15.67
N GLY A 67 9.83 -3.25 16.19
CA GLY A 67 10.21 -2.68 17.48
C GLY A 67 11.60 -2.02 17.52
N ARG A 68 12.22 -1.77 16.36
CA ARG A 68 13.58 -1.23 16.28
C ARG A 68 13.71 -0.12 15.24
N SER A 69 14.75 0.71 15.38
CA SER A 69 15.08 1.69 14.34
C SER A 69 15.74 0.98 13.15
N PRO A 70 15.13 1.04 11.93
CA PRO A 70 15.66 0.31 10.77
C PRO A 70 17.04 0.79 10.32
N ARG A 71 17.46 1.96 10.78
CA ARG A 71 18.77 2.53 10.45
C ARG A 71 19.79 2.35 11.57
N ALA A 72 19.41 2.60 12.81
CA ALA A 72 20.33 2.44 13.95
C ALA A 72 20.61 0.96 14.23
N ASP A 73 19.59 0.11 14.09
CA ASP A 73 19.67 -1.33 14.34
C ASP A 73 19.66 -2.13 13.02
N ALA A 74 20.29 -1.59 11.96
CA ALA A 74 20.25 -2.16 10.61
C ALA A 74 20.70 -3.64 10.55
N SER A 75 21.72 -4.02 11.32
CA SER A 75 22.22 -5.40 11.39
C SER A 75 21.18 -6.39 11.95
N VAL A 76 20.22 -5.92 12.74
CA VAL A 76 19.15 -6.74 13.33
C VAL A 76 17.90 -6.71 12.45
N VAL A 77 17.56 -5.54 11.89
CA VAL A 77 16.32 -5.34 11.13
C VAL A 77 16.41 -5.85 9.70
N LEU A 78 17.51 -5.52 8.97
CA LEU A 78 17.63 -5.84 7.55
C LEU A 78 17.58 -7.35 7.21
N PRO A 79 18.13 -8.27 8.01
CA PRO A 79 17.97 -9.70 7.77
C PRO A 79 16.50 -10.16 7.81
N ARG A 80 15.64 -9.48 8.58
CA ARG A 80 14.22 -9.78 8.78
C ARG A 80 13.31 -9.07 7.76
N LEU A 81 13.88 -8.26 6.85
CA LEU A 81 13.15 -7.53 5.82
C LEU A 81 13.36 -8.14 4.44
N GLY A 82 12.28 -8.34 3.70
CA GLY A 82 12.29 -8.51 2.25
C GLY A 82 11.91 -7.19 1.56
N PHE A 83 12.53 -6.89 0.43
CA PHE A 83 12.18 -5.73 -0.37
C PHE A 83 12.17 -6.03 -1.86
N VAL A 84 11.11 -5.63 -2.54
CA VAL A 84 11.02 -5.65 -4.01
C VAL A 84 10.67 -4.23 -4.47
N GLY A 85 11.59 -3.60 -5.20
CA GLY A 85 11.39 -2.26 -5.77
C GLY A 85 10.67 -2.30 -7.11
N GLN A 86 10.16 -1.16 -7.54
CA GLN A 86 9.35 -0.96 -8.74
C GLN A 86 10.00 -1.50 -10.02
N ASP A 87 11.31 -1.29 -10.22
CA ASP A 87 12.02 -1.68 -11.44
C ASP A 87 12.68 -3.06 -11.33
N HIS A 88 12.36 -3.84 -10.27
CA HIS A 88 12.98 -5.13 -9.99
C HIS A 88 14.49 -5.09 -10.23
N PRO A 89 15.29 -4.34 -9.44
CA PRO A 89 16.71 -4.06 -9.71
C PRO A 89 17.56 -5.32 -9.52
N LEU A 90 17.59 -6.16 -10.54
CA LEU A 90 18.34 -7.40 -10.61
C LEU A 90 19.60 -7.23 -11.48
N TYR A 91 20.65 -7.99 -11.20
CA TYR A 91 21.84 -8.01 -12.04
C TYR A 91 21.56 -8.76 -13.35
N ARG A 92 21.24 -8.01 -14.40
CA ARG A 92 20.80 -8.54 -15.71
C ARG A 92 21.81 -9.45 -16.40
N GLY A 93 23.10 -9.32 -16.07
CA GLY A 93 24.18 -10.15 -16.60
C GLY A 93 24.32 -11.54 -15.96
N LEU A 94 23.79 -11.70 -14.74
CA LEU A 94 23.81 -12.94 -13.99
C LEU A 94 22.69 -13.89 -14.45
N THR A 95 22.94 -15.19 -14.32
CA THR A 95 21.88 -16.21 -14.44
C THR A 95 21.02 -16.22 -13.17
N VAL A 96 19.84 -16.86 -13.24
CA VAL A 96 18.97 -17.03 -12.07
C VAL A 96 19.70 -17.80 -10.96
N ALA A 97 20.46 -18.86 -11.29
CA ALA A 97 21.26 -19.60 -10.32
C ALA A 97 22.35 -18.74 -9.64
N GLU A 98 23.02 -17.88 -10.42
CA GLU A 98 24.00 -16.95 -9.89
C GLU A 98 23.37 -15.89 -8.97
N MET A 99 22.14 -15.41 -9.31
CA MET A 99 21.38 -14.53 -8.46
C MET A 99 21.02 -15.19 -7.11
N PHE A 100 20.59 -16.45 -7.11
CA PHE A 100 20.33 -17.18 -5.86
C PHE A 100 21.61 -17.41 -5.06
N THR A 101 22.72 -17.73 -5.73
CA THR A 101 24.03 -17.83 -5.09
C THR A 101 24.45 -16.51 -4.42
N LEU A 102 24.23 -15.39 -5.09
CA LEU A 102 24.48 -14.06 -4.53
C LEU A 102 23.56 -13.80 -3.31
N GLY A 103 22.27 -14.11 -3.43
CA GLY A 103 21.31 -14.00 -2.32
C GLY A 103 21.77 -14.77 -1.09
N ARG A 104 22.16 -16.01 -1.27
CA ARG A 104 22.70 -16.87 -0.20
C ARG A 104 23.96 -16.30 0.46
N ARG A 105 24.87 -15.74 -0.34
CA ARG A 105 26.11 -15.16 0.21
C ARG A 105 25.90 -13.87 0.99
N LEU A 106 24.86 -13.12 0.66
CA LEU A 106 24.56 -11.83 1.29
C LEU A 106 23.61 -11.94 2.49
N ASN A 107 22.94 -13.07 2.67
CA ASN A 107 21.94 -13.23 3.73
C ASN A 107 22.25 -14.47 4.58
N ALA A 108 22.43 -14.27 5.87
CA ALA A 108 22.74 -15.34 6.81
C ALA A 108 21.57 -16.35 6.96
N GLN A 109 20.34 -15.86 6.85
CA GLN A 109 19.11 -16.67 6.85
C GLN A 109 18.62 -16.81 5.40
N TRP A 110 19.18 -17.75 4.68
CA TRP A 110 18.82 -18.00 3.29
C TRP A 110 18.27 -19.42 3.13
N ASP A 111 17.11 -19.55 2.53
CA ASP A 111 16.44 -20.80 2.25
C ASP A 111 16.61 -21.19 0.76
N ASP A 112 17.61 -22.07 0.49
CA ASP A 112 17.91 -22.57 -0.84
C ASP A 112 16.79 -23.48 -1.38
N GLU A 113 16.10 -24.22 -0.50
CA GLU A 113 15.04 -25.15 -0.88
C GLU A 113 13.85 -24.37 -1.40
N LEU A 114 13.38 -23.37 -0.63
CA LEU A 114 12.32 -22.47 -1.06
C LEU A 114 12.65 -21.77 -2.38
N ALA A 115 13.86 -21.27 -2.56
CA ALA A 115 14.25 -20.57 -3.79
C ALA A 115 14.18 -21.49 -5.01
N ARG A 116 14.66 -22.73 -4.90
CA ARG A 116 14.66 -23.72 -5.99
C ARG A 116 13.26 -24.25 -6.26
N GLU A 117 12.50 -24.57 -5.23
CA GLU A 117 11.11 -25.04 -5.36
C GLU A 117 10.24 -24.00 -6.08
N ARG A 118 10.32 -22.73 -5.65
CA ARG A 118 9.60 -21.64 -6.33
C ARG A 118 10.02 -21.49 -7.78
N ALA A 119 11.33 -21.52 -8.06
CA ALA A 119 11.84 -21.46 -9.43
C ALA A 119 11.31 -22.62 -10.29
N GLY A 120 11.24 -23.83 -9.73
CA GLY A 120 10.69 -25.01 -10.40
C GLY A 120 9.19 -24.88 -10.68
N ARG A 121 8.39 -24.47 -9.68
CA ARG A 121 6.94 -24.22 -9.83
C ARG A 121 6.63 -23.18 -10.90
N LEU A 122 7.47 -22.15 -11.00
CA LEU A 122 7.33 -21.04 -11.96
C LEU A 122 7.95 -21.33 -13.33
N GLY A 123 8.55 -22.52 -13.54
CA GLY A 123 9.23 -22.90 -14.79
C GLY A 123 10.40 -21.98 -15.14
N LEU A 124 11.09 -21.42 -14.13
CA LEU A 124 12.24 -20.54 -14.35
C LEU A 124 13.47 -21.37 -14.72
N ASP A 125 14.05 -21.11 -15.88
CA ASP A 125 15.32 -21.68 -16.28
C ASP A 125 16.47 -21.05 -15.47
N LEU A 126 17.05 -21.83 -14.56
CA LEU A 126 18.13 -21.39 -13.69
C LEU A 126 19.42 -20.99 -14.44
N GLY A 127 19.65 -21.53 -15.64
CA GLY A 127 20.78 -21.19 -16.50
C GLY A 127 20.57 -19.91 -17.32
N LYS A 128 19.33 -19.42 -17.41
CA LYS A 128 19.02 -18.25 -18.22
C LYS A 128 19.45 -16.95 -17.51
N LYS A 129 20.06 -16.03 -18.29
CA LYS A 129 20.42 -14.70 -17.76
C LYS A 129 19.15 -13.90 -17.44
N VAL A 130 19.17 -13.23 -16.29
CA VAL A 130 18.04 -12.41 -15.81
C VAL A 130 17.59 -11.37 -16.85
N GLY A 131 18.53 -10.73 -17.55
CA GLY A 131 18.19 -9.76 -18.60
C GLY A 131 17.47 -10.33 -19.83
N ARG A 132 17.37 -11.67 -19.96
CA ARG A 132 16.64 -12.36 -21.04
C ARG A 132 15.28 -12.92 -20.59
N LEU A 133 14.94 -12.74 -19.32
CA LEU A 133 13.63 -13.10 -18.76
C LEU A 133 12.58 -12.09 -19.16
N SER A 134 11.31 -12.50 -19.25
CA SER A 134 10.18 -11.56 -19.35
C SER A 134 10.07 -10.69 -18.09
N GLY A 135 9.36 -9.57 -18.15
CA GLY A 135 9.12 -8.72 -16.99
C GLY A 135 8.49 -9.47 -15.82
N GLY A 136 7.49 -10.31 -16.10
CA GLY A 136 6.87 -11.18 -15.10
C GLY A 136 7.85 -12.18 -14.47
N GLN A 137 8.70 -12.81 -15.28
CA GLN A 137 9.73 -13.71 -14.77
C GLN A 137 10.77 -12.98 -13.91
N GLN A 138 11.17 -11.76 -14.30
CA GLN A 138 12.07 -10.93 -13.48
C GLN A 138 11.43 -10.57 -12.14
N ALA A 139 10.16 -10.19 -12.14
CA ALA A 139 9.39 -9.93 -10.91
C ALA A 139 9.34 -11.15 -10.00
N GLN A 140 9.11 -12.35 -10.57
CA GLN A 140 9.10 -13.61 -9.80
C GLN A 140 10.49 -13.96 -9.23
N VAL A 141 11.57 -13.69 -9.95
CA VAL A 141 12.94 -13.85 -9.42
C VAL A 141 13.17 -12.87 -8.27
N ALA A 142 12.78 -11.60 -8.40
CA ALA A 142 12.91 -10.60 -7.35
C ALA A 142 12.11 -11.00 -6.09
N LEU A 143 10.87 -11.45 -6.26
CA LEU A 143 10.04 -11.96 -5.16
C LEU A 143 10.67 -13.19 -4.50
N THR A 144 11.17 -14.15 -5.28
CA THR A 144 11.84 -15.35 -4.76
C THR A 144 13.06 -14.99 -3.92
N LEU A 145 13.89 -14.04 -4.38
CA LEU A 145 15.04 -13.56 -3.62
C LEU A 145 14.63 -12.90 -2.29
N ALA A 146 13.54 -12.15 -2.29
CA ALA A 146 13.03 -11.51 -1.08
C ALA A 146 12.47 -12.54 -0.08
N LEU A 147 11.72 -13.54 -0.57
CA LEU A 147 11.09 -14.60 0.25
C LEU A 147 12.11 -15.61 0.79
N ALA A 148 13.15 -15.94 0.02
CA ALA A 148 14.19 -16.88 0.45
C ALA A 148 14.99 -16.39 1.66
N LYS A 149 14.91 -15.12 2.02
CA LYS A 149 15.43 -14.57 3.29
C LYS A 149 14.57 -14.95 4.50
N ARG A 150 13.39 -15.56 4.31
CA ARG A 150 12.40 -15.81 5.36
C ARG A 150 12.08 -14.53 6.16
N PRO A 151 11.63 -13.45 5.48
CA PRO A 151 11.41 -12.18 6.13
C PRO A 151 10.19 -12.21 7.05
N GLU A 152 10.21 -11.40 8.10
CA GLU A 152 9.03 -11.11 8.94
C GLU A 152 8.21 -9.95 8.38
N LEU A 153 8.86 -9.06 7.61
CA LEU A 153 8.21 -7.96 6.89
C LEU A 153 8.67 -7.93 5.43
N LEU A 154 7.73 -8.05 4.51
CA LEU A 154 7.96 -7.90 3.07
C LEU A 154 7.43 -6.53 2.61
N VAL A 155 8.28 -5.74 2.00
CA VAL A 155 7.94 -4.41 1.46
C VAL A 155 8.02 -4.44 -0.06
N LEU A 156 6.92 -4.08 -0.71
CA LEU A 156 6.73 -4.13 -2.15
C LEU A 156 6.38 -2.74 -2.69
N ASP A 157 7.29 -2.14 -3.45
CA ASP A 157 7.09 -0.79 -4.01
C ASP A 157 6.65 -0.86 -5.47
N GLU A 158 5.34 -0.74 -5.72
CA GLU A 158 4.67 -0.87 -7.03
C GLU A 158 5.14 -2.10 -7.84
N PRO A 159 5.20 -3.29 -7.24
CA PRO A 159 5.90 -4.45 -7.81
C PRO A 159 5.26 -5.00 -9.09
N VAL A 160 4.01 -4.63 -9.36
CA VAL A 160 3.22 -5.16 -10.49
C VAL A 160 2.88 -4.09 -11.53
N ALA A 161 3.36 -2.86 -11.38
CA ALA A 161 2.96 -1.73 -12.23
C ALA A 161 3.27 -1.92 -13.72
N SER A 162 4.35 -2.64 -14.05
CA SER A 162 4.81 -2.90 -15.43
C SER A 162 4.44 -4.28 -15.95
N LEU A 163 3.67 -5.08 -15.19
CA LEU A 163 3.32 -6.45 -15.55
C LEU A 163 2.00 -6.50 -16.32
N ASP A 164 1.89 -7.47 -17.23
CA ASP A 164 0.61 -7.82 -17.82
C ASP A 164 -0.36 -8.41 -16.77
N PRO A 165 -1.67 -8.46 -17.05
CA PRO A 165 -2.66 -8.89 -16.05
C PRO A 165 -2.45 -10.30 -15.50
N LEU A 166 -1.95 -11.23 -16.32
CA LEU A 166 -1.68 -12.61 -15.89
C LEU A 166 -0.48 -12.67 -14.93
N ALA A 167 0.65 -12.10 -15.34
CA ALA A 167 1.86 -12.04 -14.54
C ALA A 167 1.63 -11.31 -13.21
N ARG A 168 0.79 -10.25 -13.22
CA ARG A 168 0.37 -9.51 -12.03
C ARG A 168 -0.39 -10.40 -11.04
N ARG A 169 -1.38 -11.15 -11.53
CA ARG A 169 -2.16 -12.09 -10.72
C ARG A 169 -1.28 -13.20 -10.14
N GLU A 170 -0.37 -13.77 -10.94
CA GLU A 170 0.58 -14.79 -10.49
C GLU A 170 1.53 -14.23 -9.40
N PHE A 171 1.99 -12.99 -9.55
CA PHE A 171 2.84 -12.35 -8.54
C PHE A 171 2.10 -12.18 -7.21
N LEU A 172 0.89 -11.63 -7.24
CA LEU A 172 0.07 -11.41 -6.03
C LEU A 172 -0.32 -12.74 -5.36
N ASN A 173 -0.65 -13.76 -6.13
CA ASN A 173 -0.90 -15.10 -5.59
C ASN A 173 0.34 -15.65 -4.86
N GLY A 174 1.54 -15.49 -5.45
CA GLY A 174 2.78 -15.92 -4.83
C GLY A 174 3.11 -15.15 -3.52
N VAL A 175 2.67 -13.90 -3.39
CA VAL A 175 2.74 -13.14 -2.12
C VAL A 175 1.78 -13.72 -1.10
N LEU A 176 0.51 -13.96 -1.49
CA LEU A 176 -0.52 -14.50 -0.59
C LEU A 176 -0.18 -15.92 -0.08
N GLU A 177 0.32 -16.79 -0.97
CA GLU A 177 0.82 -18.12 -0.58
C GLU A 177 1.86 -18.01 0.53
N ALA A 178 2.86 -17.11 0.35
CA ALA A 178 3.90 -16.92 1.34
C ALA A 178 3.36 -16.32 2.67
N VAL A 179 2.36 -15.42 2.61
CA VAL A 179 1.69 -14.90 3.82
C VAL A 179 0.98 -16.01 4.58
N VAL A 180 0.23 -16.87 3.88
CA VAL A 180 -0.49 -18.00 4.50
C VAL A 180 0.48 -18.98 5.14
N GLU A 181 1.61 -19.27 4.51
CA GLU A 181 2.62 -20.19 5.01
C GLU A 181 3.37 -19.67 6.23
N THR A 182 3.66 -18.37 6.30
CA THR A 182 4.60 -17.83 7.28
C THR A 182 3.99 -16.85 8.28
N GLY A 183 2.81 -16.32 8.02
CA GLY A 183 2.22 -15.23 8.81
C GLY A 183 2.98 -13.91 8.74
N MET A 184 3.86 -13.72 7.74
CA MET A 184 4.64 -12.49 7.60
C MET A 184 3.76 -11.28 7.35
N THR A 185 4.24 -10.11 7.73
CA THR A 185 3.62 -8.83 7.40
C THR A 185 4.00 -8.40 5.99
N VAL A 186 3.06 -7.82 5.25
CA VAL A 186 3.32 -7.27 3.91
C VAL A 186 2.88 -5.82 3.82
N ILE A 187 3.70 -4.97 3.20
CA ILE A 187 3.32 -3.63 2.76
C ILE A 187 3.43 -3.61 1.25
N LEU A 188 2.32 -3.38 0.58
CA LEU A 188 2.21 -3.34 -0.88
C LEU A 188 1.77 -1.97 -1.34
N SER A 189 2.66 -1.20 -2.00
CA SER A 189 2.23 0.04 -2.65
C SER A 189 1.64 -0.23 -4.03
N SER A 190 0.53 0.41 -4.34
CA SER A 190 -0.11 0.38 -5.65
C SER A 190 -0.93 1.64 -5.89
N HIS A 191 -1.22 1.92 -7.14
CA HIS A 191 -2.19 2.94 -7.56
C HIS A 191 -3.51 2.31 -8.08
N ILE A 192 -3.62 0.97 -8.11
CA ILE A 192 -4.80 0.23 -8.56
C ILE A 192 -5.51 -0.36 -7.33
N VAL A 193 -6.58 0.30 -6.88
CA VAL A 193 -7.27 -0.04 -5.62
C VAL A 193 -8.02 -1.35 -5.71
N SER A 194 -8.70 -1.60 -6.83
CA SER A 194 -9.51 -2.82 -7.05
C SER A 194 -8.73 -4.14 -6.97
N GLU A 195 -7.42 -4.10 -7.20
CA GLU A 195 -6.55 -5.27 -7.03
C GLU A 195 -6.17 -5.51 -5.57
N LEU A 196 -6.04 -4.41 -4.80
CA LEU A 196 -5.63 -4.46 -3.40
C LEU A 196 -6.73 -4.98 -2.48
N GLU A 197 -7.99 -4.68 -2.78
CA GLU A 197 -9.14 -5.12 -2.00
C GLU A 197 -9.21 -6.66 -1.83
N ARG A 198 -8.69 -7.39 -2.82
CA ARG A 198 -8.70 -8.87 -2.82
C ARG A 198 -7.56 -9.49 -2.03
N VAL A 199 -6.50 -8.75 -1.76
CA VAL A 199 -5.26 -9.28 -1.18
C VAL A 199 -4.87 -8.61 0.12
N CYS A 200 -5.42 -7.43 0.42
CA CYS A 200 -5.08 -6.64 1.59
C CYS A 200 -6.22 -6.64 2.61
N ASP A 201 -5.85 -6.64 3.89
CA ASP A 201 -6.76 -6.53 5.03
C ASP A 201 -6.68 -5.16 5.71
N HIS A 202 -5.63 -4.39 5.44
CA HIS A 202 -5.36 -3.08 6.03
C HIS A 202 -5.01 -2.05 4.96
N LEU A 203 -5.40 -0.79 5.18
CA LEU A 203 -5.18 0.32 4.24
C LEU A 203 -4.43 1.47 4.90
N VAL A 204 -3.50 2.05 4.14
CA VAL A 204 -2.90 3.35 4.40
C VAL A 204 -3.01 4.20 3.13
N THR A 205 -3.65 5.37 3.23
CA THR A 205 -3.68 6.32 2.11
C THR A 205 -2.77 7.52 2.36
N LEU A 206 -2.03 7.91 1.33
CA LEU A 206 -1.18 9.11 1.33
C LEU A 206 -1.70 10.11 0.30
N VAL A 207 -1.94 11.35 0.75
CA VAL A 207 -2.34 12.47 -0.11
C VAL A 207 -1.58 13.72 0.34
N ASP A 208 -1.04 14.49 -0.60
CA ASP A 208 -0.29 15.71 -0.33
C ASP A 208 0.78 15.51 0.79
N SER A 209 1.53 14.40 0.69
CA SER A 209 2.60 14.03 1.63
C SER A 209 2.14 13.72 3.08
N ARG A 210 0.85 13.47 3.30
CA ARG A 210 0.25 13.17 4.62
C ARG A 210 -0.58 11.90 4.57
N THR A 211 -0.71 11.23 5.70
CA THR A 211 -1.69 10.15 5.87
C THR A 211 -3.10 10.71 5.97
N GLN A 212 -4.06 10.14 5.23
CA GLN A 212 -5.46 10.55 5.25
C GLN A 212 -6.36 9.50 5.88
N LEU A 213 -6.15 8.23 5.54
CA LEU A 213 -6.97 7.13 5.99
C LEU A 213 -6.04 5.97 6.36
N VAL A 214 -6.22 5.42 7.55
CA VAL A 214 -5.46 4.28 8.08
C VAL A 214 -6.39 3.38 8.85
N GLY A 215 -6.34 2.08 8.60
CA GLY A 215 -7.09 1.10 9.37
C GLY A 215 -7.43 -0.17 8.61
N PRO A 216 -8.11 -1.13 9.27
CA PRO A 216 -8.65 -2.33 8.63
C PRO A 216 -9.62 -1.96 7.50
N ILE A 217 -9.51 -2.61 6.35
CA ILE A 217 -10.36 -2.34 5.19
C ILE A 217 -11.83 -2.58 5.53
N ALA A 218 -12.14 -3.65 6.27
CA ALA A 218 -13.50 -3.95 6.69
C ALA A 218 -14.14 -2.81 7.51
N ASP A 219 -13.39 -2.21 8.44
CA ASP A 219 -13.86 -1.10 9.29
C ASP A 219 -14.03 0.18 8.46
N ILE A 220 -13.12 0.40 7.51
CA ILE A 220 -13.21 1.53 6.60
C ILE A 220 -14.49 1.43 5.77
N VAL A 221 -14.73 0.31 5.11
CA VAL A 221 -15.96 0.10 4.31
C VAL A 221 -17.21 0.17 5.20
N ALA A 222 -17.18 -0.47 6.38
CA ALA A 222 -18.31 -0.46 7.32
C ALA A 222 -18.65 0.96 7.84
N SER A 223 -17.66 1.86 7.94
CA SER A 223 -17.86 3.21 8.46
C SER A 223 -18.24 4.24 7.39
N HIS A 224 -18.25 3.90 6.11
CA HIS A 224 -18.58 4.83 5.04
C HIS A 224 -19.93 4.50 4.40
N ARG A 225 -20.67 5.53 3.96
CA ARG A 225 -21.96 5.39 3.26
C ARG A 225 -22.06 6.43 2.16
N LEU A 226 -22.74 6.04 1.09
CA LEU A 226 -23.16 6.95 0.05
C LEU A 226 -24.62 7.36 0.35
N LEU A 227 -24.86 8.64 0.51
CA LEU A 227 -26.19 9.20 0.80
C LEU A 227 -26.68 9.96 -0.39
N THR A 228 -27.91 9.67 -0.83
CA THR A 228 -28.55 10.36 -1.94
C THR A 228 -29.83 11.01 -1.45
N GLY A 229 -30.00 12.31 -1.67
CA GLY A 229 -31.14 13.05 -1.15
C GLY A 229 -31.35 14.40 -1.84
N PRO A 230 -32.32 15.20 -1.34
CA PRO A 230 -32.66 16.51 -1.90
C PRO A 230 -31.49 17.50 -1.78
N ARG A 231 -31.35 18.37 -2.77
CA ARG A 231 -30.27 19.40 -2.78
C ARG A 231 -30.35 20.39 -1.61
N SER A 232 -31.51 20.56 -1.00
CA SER A 232 -31.77 21.58 0.02
C SER A 232 -31.31 21.25 1.43
N ASP A 233 -30.95 19.98 1.74
CA ASP A 233 -30.74 19.53 3.12
C ASP A 233 -29.34 18.95 3.43
N THR A 234 -28.32 19.44 2.75
CA THR A 234 -26.93 18.99 2.99
C THR A 234 -26.36 19.42 4.35
N ALA A 235 -26.89 20.53 4.92
CA ALA A 235 -26.40 21.06 6.18
C ALA A 235 -26.75 20.18 7.39
N GLY A 236 -27.89 19.47 7.36
CA GLY A 236 -28.29 18.51 8.38
C GLY A 236 -27.32 17.36 8.47
N VAL A 237 -27.02 16.73 7.35
CA VAL A 237 -26.06 15.61 7.25
C VAL A 237 -24.66 16.01 7.68
N ALA A 238 -24.18 17.16 7.26
CA ALA A 238 -22.83 17.65 7.59
C ALA A 238 -22.63 17.98 9.08
N ARG A 239 -23.70 18.16 9.86
CA ARG A 239 -23.62 18.34 11.33
C ARG A 239 -23.39 17.04 12.08
N ILE A 240 -23.89 15.93 11.53
CA ILE A 240 -23.90 14.61 12.18
C ILE A 240 -22.73 13.75 11.65
N HIS A 241 -22.50 13.78 10.33
CA HIS A 241 -21.56 12.93 9.65
C HIS A 241 -20.41 13.75 9.03
N HIS A 242 -19.23 13.13 8.92
CA HIS A 242 -18.11 13.77 8.23
C HIS A 242 -18.26 13.58 6.71
N VAL A 243 -18.57 14.66 6.00
CA VAL A 243 -18.71 14.64 4.54
C VAL A 243 -17.33 14.66 3.89
N ILE A 244 -16.99 13.60 3.15
CA ILE A 244 -15.75 13.45 2.42
C ILE A 244 -15.86 14.05 1.01
N ARG A 245 -16.97 13.74 0.32
CA ARG A 245 -17.25 14.23 -1.03
C ARG A 245 -18.73 14.58 -1.17
N ALA A 246 -19.00 15.70 -1.82
CA ALA A 246 -20.35 16.09 -2.21
C ALA A 246 -20.41 16.27 -3.74
N SER A 247 -21.43 15.71 -4.36
CA SER A 247 -21.75 15.87 -5.77
C SER A 247 -23.20 16.34 -5.89
N HIS A 248 -23.44 17.32 -6.74
CA HIS A 248 -24.76 17.92 -6.90
C HIS A 248 -25.20 17.86 -8.37
N THR A 249 -26.43 17.47 -8.58
CA THR A 249 -27.18 17.67 -9.83
C THR A 249 -28.19 18.82 -9.63
N GLU A 250 -29.01 19.10 -10.62
CA GLU A 250 -30.04 20.13 -10.48
C GLU A 250 -31.04 19.86 -9.35
N ARG A 251 -31.39 18.58 -9.10
CA ARG A 251 -32.44 18.17 -8.16
C ARG A 251 -31.94 17.34 -6.98
N GLN A 252 -30.77 16.75 -7.07
CA GLN A 252 -30.32 15.72 -6.16
C GLN A 252 -28.86 16.00 -5.71
N THR A 253 -28.55 15.60 -4.50
CA THR A 253 -27.19 15.60 -3.94
C THR A 253 -26.80 14.19 -3.55
N THR A 254 -25.58 13.80 -3.89
CA THR A 254 -24.94 12.57 -3.44
C THR A 254 -23.77 12.96 -2.54
N LEU A 255 -23.75 12.42 -1.32
CA LEU A 255 -22.72 12.65 -0.32
C LEU A 255 -22.03 11.33 0.01
N LEU A 256 -20.70 11.29 -0.11
CA LEU A 256 -19.92 10.25 0.56
C LEU A 256 -19.59 10.74 1.96
N VAL A 257 -20.02 10.00 2.96
CA VAL A 257 -19.83 10.36 4.37
C VAL A 257 -19.09 9.26 5.14
N ARG A 258 -18.29 9.65 6.10
CA ARG A 258 -17.90 8.78 7.21
C ARG A 258 -18.96 8.90 8.28
N ALA A 259 -19.72 7.82 8.47
CA ALA A 259 -20.89 7.81 9.35
C ALA A 259 -20.47 7.79 10.82
N ASN A 260 -21.06 8.69 11.62
CA ASN A 260 -21.02 8.65 13.08
C ASN A 260 -22.35 8.07 13.55
N GLY A 261 -22.46 6.72 13.63
CA GLY A 261 -23.71 6.04 13.99
C GLY A 261 -24.68 5.89 12.82
N HIS A 262 -25.93 5.60 13.15
CA HIS A 262 -26.98 5.40 12.13
C HIS A 262 -27.41 6.72 11.48
N VAL A 263 -27.66 6.66 10.17
CA VAL A 263 -28.31 7.76 9.44
C VAL A 263 -29.82 7.62 9.62
N TYR A 264 -30.42 8.47 10.46
CA TYR A 264 -31.85 8.40 10.80
C TYR A 264 -32.76 9.31 9.94
N ASP A 265 -32.20 9.94 8.91
CA ASP A 265 -32.97 10.89 8.12
C ASP A 265 -33.68 10.17 6.96
N SER A 266 -35.01 10.13 7.00
CA SER A 266 -35.85 9.52 5.97
C SER A 266 -35.80 10.20 4.59
N CYS A 267 -35.21 11.39 4.51
CA CYS A 267 -35.04 12.13 3.26
C CYS A 267 -33.77 11.68 2.49
N TRP A 268 -32.92 10.86 3.11
CA TRP A 268 -31.69 10.38 2.51
C TRP A 268 -31.72 8.87 2.30
N GLU A 269 -31.59 8.47 1.05
CA GLU A 269 -31.37 7.05 0.68
C GLU A 269 -29.93 6.67 0.90
N GLN A 270 -29.72 5.54 1.59
CA GLN A 270 -28.38 5.02 1.92
C GLN A 270 -28.00 3.91 0.95
N HIS A 271 -26.77 4.00 0.43
CA HIS A 271 -26.18 2.97 -0.39
C HIS A 271 -24.84 2.52 0.21
N GLU A 272 -24.51 1.26 0.02
CA GLU A 272 -23.16 0.75 0.29
C GLU A 272 -22.18 1.40 -0.68
N VAL A 273 -20.93 1.48 -0.26
CA VAL A 273 -19.84 2.06 -1.05
C VAL A 273 -18.66 1.10 -1.03
N ASP A 274 -18.04 0.89 -2.18
CA ASP A 274 -16.85 0.05 -2.29
C ASP A 274 -15.58 0.81 -1.86
N LEU A 275 -14.51 0.04 -1.63
CA LEU A 275 -13.23 0.60 -1.20
C LEU A 275 -12.65 1.55 -2.25
N GLU A 276 -12.81 1.26 -3.53
CA GLU A 276 -12.27 2.08 -4.62
C GLU A 276 -12.90 3.47 -4.62
N GLU A 277 -14.21 3.55 -4.48
CA GLU A 277 -14.94 4.84 -4.40
C GLU A 277 -14.53 5.64 -3.15
N ILE A 278 -14.38 4.98 -1.99
CA ILE A 278 -13.89 5.61 -0.76
C ILE A 278 -12.51 6.21 -1.00
N VAL A 279 -11.56 5.39 -1.47
CA VAL A 279 -10.18 5.84 -1.71
C VAL A 279 -10.13 6.98 -2.71
N LEU A 280 -10.85 6.90 -3.84
CA LEU A 280 -10.91 7.96 -4.84
C LEU A 280 -11.45 9.27 -4.26
N ALA A 281 -12.41 9.21 -3.36
CA ALA A 281 -12.93 10.38 -2.68
C ALA A 281 -11.88 11.03 -1.77
N TYR A 282 -11.14 10.24 -0.99
CA TYR A 282 -10.05 10.75 -0.16
C TYR A 282 -8.87 11.29 -0.99
N LEU A 283 -8.57 10.69 -2.13
CA LEU A 283 -7.53 11.21 -3.04
C LEU A 283 -7.92 12.58 -3.63
N GLY A 284 -9.20 12.86 -3.80
CA GLY A 284 -9.73 14.16 -4.23
C GLY A 284 -9.99 15.15 -3.08
N TYR A 285 -9.99 14.69 -1.84
CA TYR A 285 -10.28 15.50 -0.66
C TYR A 285 -9.09 16.39 -0.28
N ARG A 286 -9.34 17.70 -0.15
CA ARG A 286 -8.37 18.68 0.37
C ARG A 286 -8.89 19.23 1.68
N PRO A 287 -8.33 18.84 2.85
CA PRO A 287 -8.73 19.38 4.13
C PRO A 287 -8.45 20.90 4.15
N GLY A 288 -9.48 21.71 4.44
CA GLY A 288 -9.37 23.17 4.55
C GLY A 288 -9.94 24.00 3.41
N THR A 289 -10.43 23.39 2.34
CA THR A 289 -11.21 24.10 1.31
C THR A 289 -12.67 23.67 1.41
N GLY A 290 -13.45 24.36 2.23
CA GLY A 290 -14.89 24.24 2.19
C GLY A 290 -15.39 24.43 0.75
N THR A 291 -16.20 23.46 0.29
CA THR A 291 -16.96 23.47 -0.97
C THR A 291 -16.15 23.92 -2.20
N ARG A 292 -15.56 22.99 -2.94
CA ARG A 292 -15.04 23.29 -4.27
C ARG A 292 -16.08 23.01 -5.34
N ARG A 293 -16.30 24.07 -6.14
CA ARG A 293 -17.12 24.12 -7.35
C ARG A 293 -16.84 22.92 -8.26
N THR A 294 -17.90 22.21 -8.61
CA THR A 294 -17.97 21.25 -9.71
C THR A 294 -17.36 21.85 -10.98
N ARG A 295 -16.46 21.18 -11.63
CA ARG A 295 -16.16 21.45 -13.03
C ARG A 295 -17.41 21.07 -13.81
N GLU A 296 -18.07 22.07 -14.37
CA GLU A 296 -19.07 21.89 -15.41
C GLU A 296 -18.44 21.13 -16.58
N ALA A 297 -19.04 19.99 -16.92
CA ALA A 297 -18.79 19.35 -18.20
C ALA A 297 -19.34 20.29 -19.28
N VAL A 298 -18.47 20.79 -20.14
CA VAL A 298 -18.82 21.52 -21.36
C VAL A 298 -19.40 20.49 -22.33
N PRO A 299 -20.66 20.65 -22.81
CA PRO A 299 -21.14 19.85 -23.91
C PRO A 299 -20.57 20.41 -25.22
N SER A 300 -19.98 19.53 -26.01
CA SER A 300 -19.65 19.77 -27.43
C SER A 300 -20.85 19.47 -28.30
#